data_795f1641bd70848a63334538410860c2
#
_entry.id   795f1641bd70848a63334538410860c2
#
_cell.length_a   1.000
_cell.length_b   1.000
_cell.length_c   1.000
_cell.angle_alpha   90.00
_cell.angle_beta   90.00
_cell.angle_gamma   90.00
#
_symmetry.space_group_name_H-M   'P 1'
#
loop_
_entity.id
_entity.type
_entity.pdbx_description
1 polymer ?
#
loop_
_entity_poly.entity_id
_entity_poly.type
_entity_poly.pdbx_seq_one_letter_code
_entity_poly.pdbx_strand_id
1 'polypeptide(L)'
;RPGAPQGYSLWNDTPVLCLPGNPVAAFVDFQLYARPLIAALSGHPAPRQRVNLHARVESPLPASRGRPTIVPVTVDFQAAPAITSHLPHGSHRVVSLAGTNGFCLIDSEPPAMGEDITVYLY
;
A
#
# COMPACT_ATOMS: atom_id res chain seq x y z
N ARG A 1 -2.98 2.69 -8.62
CA ARG A 1 -4.06 3.42 -7.94
C ARG A 1 -4.22 2.87 -6.53
N PRO A 2 -4.66 3.67 -5.57
CA PRO A 2 -4.75 5.13 -5.58
C PRO A 2 -3.35 5.76 -5.59
N GLY A 3 -3.21 7.10 -5.82
CA GLY A 3 -1.93 7.78 -5.75
C GLY A 3 -1.70 8.86 -6.84
N ALA A 4 -2.74 9.44 -7.40
CA ALA A 4 -2.61 10.53 -8.36
C ALA A 4 -3.68 11.61 -8.10
N PRO A 5 -3.34 12.90 -8.27
CA PRO A 5 -2.02 13.46 -8.61
C PRO A 5 -1.09 13.55 -7.41
N GLN A 6 0.21 13.42 -7.67
CA GLN A 6 1.28 13.61 -6.70
C GLN A 6 2.40 14.43 -7.31
N GLY A 7 3.23 15.08 -6.51
CA GLY A 7 4.33 15.90 -6.96
C GLY A 7 5.53 15.80 -6.04
N TYR A 8 6.71 16.09 -6.63
CA TYR A 8 7.97 16.20 -5.91
C TYR A 8 8.71 17.44 -6.37
N SER A 9 9.30 18.18 -5.45
CA SER A 9 10.17 19.31 -5.73
C SER A 9 11.25 19.46 -4.66
N LEU A 10 12.20 20.34 -4.91
CA LEU A 10 13.17 20.81 -3.93
C LEU A 10 12.93 22.31 -3.68
N TRP A 11 12.89 22.68 -2.40
CA TRP A 11 12.90 24.08 -1.98
C TRP A 11 14.11 24.31 -1.08
N ASN A 12 15.07 25.11 -1.56
CA ASN A 12 16.33 25.36 -0.83
C ASN A 12 16.95 24.04 -0.31
N ASP A 13 17.13 23.08 -1.21
CA ASP A 13 17.64 21.73 -0.94
C ASP A 13 16.77 20.87 0.02
N THR A 14 15.60 21.37 0.39
CA THR A 14 14.65 20.63 1.20
C THR A 14 13.66 19.89 0.29
N PRO A 15 13.52 18.56 0.43
CA PRO A 15 12.53 17.79 -0.32
C PRO A 15 11.09 18.20 0.06
N VAL A 16 10.28 18.45 -0.95
CA VAL A 16 8.85 18.73 -0.81
C VAL A 16 8.06 17.66 -1.56
N LEU A 17 7.19 16.95 -0.85
CA LEU A 17 6.26 15.98 -1.41
C LEU A 17 4.85 16.54 -1.37
N CYS A 18 4.19 16.57 -2.53
CA CYS A 18 2.76 16.91 -2.62
C CYS A 18 1.96 15.62 -2.67
N LEU A 19 1.21 15.34 -1.63
CA LEU A 19 0.36 14.16 -1.55
C LEU A 19 -1.06 14.47 -2.06
N PRO A 20 -1.80 13.45 -2.58
CA PRO A 20 -3.18 13.63 -3.01
C PRO A 20 -4.09 14.05 -1.87
N GLY A 21 -5.13 14.83 -2.18
CA GLY A 21 -6.16 15.21 -1.20
C GLY A 21 -7.08 14.05 -0.77
N ASN A 22 -7.12 12.96 -1.53
CA ASN A 22 -7.87 11.77 -1.16
C ASN A 22 -7.14 11.02 -0.03
N PRO A 23 -7.78 10.76 1.13
CA PRO A 23 -7.11 10.21 2.30
C PRO A 23 -6.45 8.85 2.08
N VAL A 24 -7.10 7.94 1.36
CA VAL A 24 -6.51 6.62 1.06
C VAL A 24 -5.32 6.75 0.11
N ALA A 25 -5.42 7.63 -0.89
CA ALA A 25 -4.32 7.91 -1.79
C ALA A 25 -3.15 8.57 -1.05
N ALA A 26 -3.42 9.56 -0.20
CA ALA A 26 -2.40 10.21 0.63
C ALA A 26 -1.68 9.22 1.55
N PHE A 27 -2.42 8.30 2.18
CA PHE A 27 -1.85 7.25 3.02
C PHE A 27 -0.94 6.30 2.20
N VAL A 28 -1.41 5.87 1.04
CA VAL A 28 -0.62 5.00 0.15
C VAL A 28 0.66 5.71 -0.29
N ASP A 29 0.56 6.96 -0.73
CA ASP A 29 1.73 7.75 -1.17
C ASP A 29 2.68 8.07 -0.01
N PHE A 30 2.15 8.31 1.19
CA PHE A 30 2.97 8.40 2.39
C PHE A 30 3.79 7.13 2.60
N GLN A 31 3.15 5.97 2.52
CA GLN A 31 3.85 4.70 2.67
C GLN A 31 4.90 4.47 1.58
N LEU A 32 4.61 4.82 0.34
CA LEU A 32 5.49 4.55 -0.79
C LEU A 32 6.65 5.54 -0.93
N TYR A 33 6.42 6.82 -0.63
CA TYR A 33 7.36 7.90 -0.93
C TYR A 33 7.84 8.66 0.31
N ALA A 34 6.93 9.13 1.16
CA ALA A 34 7.32 9.95 2.31
C ALA A 34 8.09 9.14 3.36
N ARG A 35 7.60 7.97 3.73
CA ARG A 35 8.24 7.11 4.74
C ARG A 35 9.67 6.69 4.34
N PRO A 36 9.95 6.20 3.10
CA PRO A 36 11.31 5.93 2.67
C PRO A 36 12.20 7.19 2.62
N LEU A 37 11.65 8.34 2.24
CA LEU A 37 12.39 9.59 2.24
C LEU A 37 12.78 10.00 3.66
N ILE A 38 11.85 9.96 4.60
CA ILE A 38 12.12 10.23 6.02
C ILE A 38 13.19 9.29 6.55
N ALA A 39 13.09 7.99 6.25
CA ALA A 39 14.09 7.01 6.66
C ALA A 39 15.47 7.32 6.07
N ALA A 40 15.55 7.70 4.80
CA ALA A 40 16.81 8.09 4.17
C ALA A 40 17.42 9.34 4.80
N LEU A 41 16.60 10.37 5.05
CA LEU A 41 17.04 11.61 5.70
C LEU A 41 17.48 11.38 7.16
N SER A 42 16.92 10.36 7.80
CA SER A 42 17.31 9.93 9.16
C SER A 42 18.52 9.00 9.19
N GLY A 43 19.17 8.74 8.04
CA GLY A 43 20.37 7.89 7.96
C GLY A 43 20.09 6.38 8.02
N HIS A 44 18.86 5.93 7.78
CA HIS A 44 18.55 4.50 7.76
C HIS A 44 19.32 3.79 6.64
N PRO A 45 20.04 2.66 6.91
CA PRO A 45 20.91 2.02 5.92
C PRO A 45 20.15 1.40 4.75
N ALA A 46 18.90 1.05 4.94
CA ALA A 46 18.04 0.44 3.91
C ALA A 46 16.66 1.12 3.87
N PRO A 47 16.57 2.42 3.49
CA PRO A 47 15.34 3.21 3.63
C PRO A 47 14.18 2.71 2.78
N ARG A 48 14.46 1.95 1.71
CA ARG A 48 13.42 1.37 0.82
C ARG A 48 13.01 -0.05 1.21
N GLN A 49 13.73 -0.65 2.15
CA GLN A 49 13.40 -2.01 2.59
C GLN A 49 12.09 -2.03 3.37
N ARG A 50 11.19 -2.94 2.98
CA ARG A 50 9.92 -3.18 3.65
C ARG A 50 9.83 -4.61 4.10
N VAL A 51 9.22 -4.80 5.24
CA VAL A 51 8.82 -6.13 5.67
C VAL A 51 7.74 -6.61 4.71
N ASN A 52 7.96 -7.75 4.09
CA ASN A 52 6.98 -8.39 3.23
C ASN A 52 6.88 -9.89 3.54
N LEU A 53 5.78 -10.46 3.14
CA LEU A 53 5.50 -11.88 3.31
C LEU A 53 4.57 -12.37 2.18
N HIS A 54 4.48 -13.67 2.02
CA HIS A 54 3.46 -14.28 1.18
C HIS A 54 2.24 -14.59 2.04
N ALA A 55 1.07 -14.12 1.59
CA ALA A 55 -0.19 -14.37 2.25
C ALA A 55 -1.19 -15.01 1.28
N ARG A 56 -1.93 -15.99 1.77
CA ARG A 56 -2.97 -16.65 0.99
C ARG A 56 -4.19 -15.75 0.81
N VAL A 57 -4.73 -15.73 -0.38
CA VAL A 57 -5.93 -14.96 -0.70
C VAL A 57 -7.18 -15.72 -0.23
N GLU A 58 -7.84 -15.24 0.81
CA GLU A 58 -9.08 -15.81 1.35
C GLU A 58 -10.32 -14.95 1.08
N SER A 59 -10.15 -13.79 0.49
CA SER A 59 -11.25 -12.95 0.01
C SER A 59 -10.93 -12.37 -1.37
N PRO A 60 -11.93 -12.18 -2.25
CA PRO A 60 -11.70 -11.68 -3.61
C PRO A 60 -10.99 -10.32 -3.60
N LEU A 61 -9.92 -10.18 -4.38
CA LEU A 61 -9.22 -8.92 -4.57
C LEU A 61 -9.72 -8.20 -5.83
N PRO A 62 -9.64 -6.87 -5.88
CA PRO A 62 -10.11 -6.10 -7.04
C PRO A 62 -9.19 -6.26 -8.24
N ALA A 63 -9.75 -6.31 -9.43
CA ALA A 63 -8.98 -6.27 -10.68
C ALA A 63 -8.32 -4.91 -10.92
N SER A 64 -7.17 -4.90 -11.57
CA SER A 64 -6.36 -3.69 -11.76
C SER A 64 -6.83 -2.74 -12.85
N ARG A 65 -7.80 -3.07 -13.65
CA ARG A 65 -8.35 -2.24 -14.74
C ARG A 65 -7.27 -1.53 -15.59
N GLY A 66 -6.22 -2.26 -15.99
CA GLY A 66 -5.17 -1.78 -16.88
C GLY A 66 -4.15 -0.81 -16.26
N ARG A 67 -4.14 -0.66 -14.93
CA ARG A 67 -3.10 0.09 -14.19
C ARG A 67 -2.79 -0.61 -12.89
N PRO A 68 -1.52 -0.70 -12.47
CA PRO A 68 -1.16 -1.25 -11.17
C PRO A 68 -2.01 -0.64 -10.05
N THR A 69 -2.60 -1.50 -9.24
CA THR A 69 -3.50 -1.12 -8.15
C THR A 69 -2.94 -1.58 -6.82
N ILE A 70 -2.80 -0.64 -5.89
CA ILE A 70 -2.40 -0.93 -4.51
C ILE A 70 -3.67 -1.13 -3.69
N VAL A 71 -3.75 -2.27 -3.05
CA VAL A 71 -4.91 -2.68 -2.26
C VAL A 71 -4.50 -2.79 -0.80
N PRO A 72 -4.99 -1.92 0.09
CA PRO A 72 -4.85 -2.12 1.52
C PRO A 72 -5.57 -3.39 1.96
N VAL A 73 -4.92 -4.20 2.78
CA VAL A 73 -5.43 -5.51 3.20
C VAL A 73 -5.23 -5.71 4.70
N THR A 74 -6.03 -6.59 5.27
CA THR A 74 -5.81 -7.15 6.60
C THR A 74 -5.23 -8.54 6.43
N VAL A 75 -4.05 -8.77 6.98
CA VAL A 75 -3.42 -10.09 7.06
C VAL A 75 -3.66 -10.64 8.46
N ASP A 76 -4.26 -11.82 8.53
CA ASP A 76 -4.37 -12.61 9.75
C ASP A 76 -3.14 -13.50 9.89
N PHE A 77 -2.60 -13.58 11.11
CA PHE A 77 -1.42 -14.36 11.47
C PHE A 77 -1.71 -15.53 12.42
N GLN A 78 -2.99 -15.87 12.63
CA GLN A 78 -3.34 -16.89 13.65
C GLN A 78 -2.86 -18.30 13.28
N ALA A 79 -2.77 -18.60 11.99
CA ALA A 79 -2.25 -19.90 11.52
C ALA A 79 -1.14 -19.67 10.49
N ALA A 80 -1.49 -19.62 9.21
CA ALA A 80 -0.62 -19.15 8.15
C ALA A 80 -1.05 -17.74 7.73
N PRO A 81 -0.14 -16.86 7.30
CA PRO A 81 -0.53 -15.55 6.85
C PRO A 81 -1.59 -15.62 5.75
N ALA A 82 -2.74 -15.01 5.99
CA ALA A 82 -3.85 -15.02 5.07
C ALA A 82 -4.50 -13.63 4.96
N ILE A 83 -4.90 -13.22 3.76
CA ILE A 83 -5.65 -12.00 3.53
C ILE A 83 -7.12 -12.28 3.84
N THR A 84 -7.58 -11.82 5.00
CA THR A 84 -8.95 -12.06 5.48
C THR A 84 -9.93 -10.99 5.04
N SER A 85 -9.46 -9.82 4.74
CA SER A 85 -10.30 -8.75 4.19
C SER A 85 -9.51 -7.76 3.37
N HIS A 86 -10.15 -7.25 2.35
CA HIS A 86 -9.82 -5.99 1.72
C HIS A 86 -11.06 -5.11 1.78
N LEU A 87 -10.86 -3.81 1.73
CA LEU A 87 -11.99 -2.91 1.88
C LEU A 87 -12.75 -2.74 0.58
N PRO A 88 -14.09 -2.70 0.63
CA PRO A 88 -14.88 -2.37 -0.53
C PRO A 88 -14.45 -1.01 -1.07
N HIS A 89 -14.34 -0.91 -2.37
CA HIS A 89 -13.84 0.21 -3.14
C HIS A 89 -14.47 1.54 -2.75
N GLY A 90 -13.65 2.47 -2.35
CA GLY A 90 -14.02 3.83 -2.05
C GLY A 90 -12.80 4.56 -1.50
N SER A 91 -11.93 5.04 -2.39
CA SER A 91 -10.69 5.76 -2.06
C SER A 91 -10.90 7.00 -1.15
N HIS A 92 -12.13 7.40 -0.91
CA HIS A 92 -12.52 8.54 -0.09
C HIS A 92 -12.94 8.14 1.35
N ARG A 93 -12.94 6.86 1.71
CA ARG A 93 -13.33 6.40 3.05
C ARG A 93 -12.11 6.11 3.91
N VAL A 94 -11.73 7.06 4.78
CA VAL A 94 -10.64 6.87 5.77
C VAL A 94 -10.89 5.64 6.64
N VAL A 95 -12.13 5.38 6.99
CA VAL A 95 -12.55 4.20 7.78
C VAL A 95 -12.10 2.89 7.12
N SER A 96 -11.94 2.92 5.80
CA SER A 96 -11.46 1.74 5.07
C SER A 96 -9.99 1.38 5.34
N LEU A 97 -9.21 2.26 5.92
CA LEU A 97 -7.84 1.95 6.35
C LEU A 97 -7.79 1.40 7.79
N ALA A 98 -8.87 1.59 8.56
CA ALA A 98 -8.94 1.08 9.92
C ALA A 98 -8.94 -0.46 9.89
N GLY A 99 -8.01 -1.06 10.63
CA GLY A 99 -7.85 -2.51 10.68
C GLY A 99 -6.99 -3.12 9.57
N THR A 100 -6.55 -2.35 8.55
CA THR A 100 -5.54 -2.86 7.61
C THR A 100 -4.15 -2.79 8.25
N ASN A 101 -3.32 -3.80 7.96
CA ASN A 101 -1.94 -3.89 8.46
C ASN A 101 -0.91 -4.08 7.35
N GLY A 102 -1.35 -4.06 6.09
CA GLY A 102 -0.48 -4.17 4.93
C GLY A 102 -1.18 -3.75 3.63
N PHE A 103 -0.46 -3.87 2.54
CA PHE A 103 -0.98 -3.68 1.19
C PHE A 103 -0.36 -4.68 0.22
N CYS A 104 -1.08 -5.03 -0.82
CA CYS A 104 -0.56 -5.77 -1.96
C CYS A 104 -0.64 -4.94 -3.24
N LEU A 105 0.18 -5.31 -4.23
CA LEU A 105 0.18 -4.72 -5.56
C LEU A 105 -0.44 -5.71 -6.55
N ILE A 106 -1.43 -5.25 -7.30
CA ILE A 106 -2.07 -6.01 -8.37
C ILE A 106 -1.76 -5.32 -9.70
N ASP A 107 -0.93 -5.95 -10.51
CA ASP A 107 -0.48 -5.37 -11.78
C ASP A 107 -1.45 -5.64 -12.94
N SER A 108 -2.11 -6.80 -12.95
CA SER A 108 -3.01 -7.21 -14.01
C SER A 108 -4.26 -7.89 -13.45
N GLU A 109 -4.27 -9.20 -13.46
CA GLU A 109 -5.32 -10.02 -12.86
C GLU A 109 -5.02 -10.25 -11.38
N PRO A 110 -6.02 -10.16 -10.50
CA PRO A 110 -5.85 -10.52 -9.11
C PRO A 110 -5.63 -12.03 -8.98
N PRO A 111 -4.85 -12.48 -7.99
CA PRO A 111 -4.72 -13.90 -7.72
C PRO A 111 -6.08 -14.50 -7.34
N ALA A 112 -6.27 -15.76 -7.69
CA ALA A 112 -7.47 -16.49 -7.32
C ALA A 112 -7.50 -16.78 -5.81
N MET A 113 -8.68 -17.13 -5.32
CA MET A 113 -8.85 -17.61 -3.95
C MET A 113 -7.97 -18.84 -3.72
N GLY A 114 -7.20 -18.84 -2.63
CA GLY A 114 -6.26 -19.90 -2.26
C GLY A 114 -4.86 -19.75 -2.84
N GLU A 115 -4.62 -18.82 -3.73
CA GLU A 115 -3.27 -18.47 -4.23
C GLU A 115 -2.56 -17.53 -3.26
N ASP A 116 -1.23 -17.47 -3.36
CA ASP A 116 -0.41 -16.60 -2.54
C ASP A 116 -0.07 -15.30 -3.29
N ILE A 117 -0.06 -14.19 -2.56
CA ILE A 117 0.40 -12.89 -3.05
C ILE A 117 1.38 -12.27 -2.06
N THR A 118 2.30 -11.46 -2.57
CA THR A 118 3.20 -10.67 -1.72
C THR A 118 2.45 -9.51 -1.07
N VAL A 119 2.52 -9.44 0.25
CA VAL A 119 1.98 -8.34 1.05
C VAL A 119 3.13 -7.59 1.71
N TYR A 120 3.08 -6.27 1.65
CA TYR A 120 4.00 -5.36 2.34
C TYR A 120 3.32 -4.84 3.59
N LEU A 121 3.94 -5.05 4.75
CA LEU A 121 3.42 -4.56 6.02
C LEU A 121 3.72 -3.07 6.23
N TYR A 122 2.87 -2.39 7.02
CA TYR A 122 3.03 -0.98 7.36
C TYR A 122 4.17 -0.71 8.36
#